data_78c7b762273d3f698569de05d477412c
#
_entry.id   78c7b762273d3f698569de05d477412c
#
_cell.length_a   1.000
_cell.length_b   1.000
_cell.length_c   1.000
_cell.angle_alpha   90.00
_cell.angle_beta   90.00
_cell.angle_gamma   90.00
#
_symmetry.space_group_name_H-M   'P 1'
#
loop_
_entity.id
_entity.type
_entity.pdbx_description
1 polymer ?
#
loop_
_entity_poly.entity_id
_entity_poly.type
_entity_poly.pdbx_seq_one_letter_code
_entity_poly.pdbx_strand_id
1 'polypeptide(L)'
;MGKLTEQKLLDGEDNNREKSQFMINDMNCKCCPVFNTLSIIGKKFTLLLLRNMIFLKQKRFNEFLNSIEEINPKTLSIRLKELEKDRLIKREVFNETPVRIEYYLTEKGKALQPILEQMALFSMKYCCEQVFENPDPVKIDKITSKSFRKYSTV
;
A
#
# COMPACT_ATOMS: atom_id res chain seq x y z
N MET A 1 -25.31 -17.96 31.22
CA MET A 1 -25.51 -16.63 30.62
C MET A 1 -24.38 -16.30 29.65
N GLY A 2 -24.18 -17.04 28.56
CA GLY A 2 -23.06 -16.83 27.66
C GLY A 2 -23.34 -17.14 26.17
N LYS A 3 -24.55 -17.47 25.77
CA LYS A 3 -24.87 -17.85 24.38
C LYS A 3 -25.60 -16.79 23.55
N LEU A 4 -26.00 -15.68 24.14
CA LEU A 4 -26.75 -14.61 23.46
C LEU A 4 -25.87 -13.50 22.82
N THR A 5 -24.56 -13.46 23.13
CA THR A 5 -23.66 -12.42 22.65
C THR A 5 -22.97 -12.82 21.33
N GLU A 6 -22.73 -14.10 21.11
CA GLU A 6 -22.11 -14.59 19.87
C GLU A 6 -23.08 -14.56 18.68
N GLN A 7 -24.36 -14.86 18.91
CA GLN A 7 -25.37 -14.86 17.86
C GLN A 7 -25.59 -13.46 17.24
N LYS A 8 -25.56 -12.40 18.07
CA LYS A 8 -25.72 -11.01 17.58
C LYS A 8 -24.54 -10.47 16.77
N LEU A 9 -23.33 -11.03 16.94
CA LEU A 9 -22.16 -10.65 16.15
C LEU A 9 -22.22 -11.30 14.76
N LEU A 10 -22.71 -12.53 14.65
CA LEU A 10 -22.86 -13.25 13.38
C LEU A 10 -23.96 -12.65 12.50
N ASP A 11 -25.09 -12.25 13.09
CA ASP A 11 -26.21 -11.64 12.36
C ASP A 11 -25.87 -10.24 11.78
N GLY A 12 -24.93 -9.53 12.40
CA GLY A 12 -24.45 -8.23 11.90
C GLY A 12 -23.50 -8.32 10.72
N GLU A 13 -22.69 -9.38 10.65
CA GLU A 13 -21.73 -9.60 9.55
C GLU A 13 -22.42 -10.12 8.29
N ASP A 14 -23.44 -10.97 8.41
CA ASP A 14 -24.18 -11.52 7.28
C ASP A 14 -24.99 -10.43 6.55
N ASN A 15 -25.62 -9.52 7.27
CA ASN A 15 -26.39 -8.42 6.69
C ASN A 15 -25.49 -7.41 5.93
N ASN A 16 -24.23 -7.26 6.33
CA ASN A 16 -23.28 -6.39 5.65
C ASN A 16 -22.65 -7.07 4.41
N ARG A 17 -22.50 -8.39 4.43
CA ARG A 17 -22.07 -9.20 3.29
C ARG A 17 -23.12 -9.23 2.19
N GLU A 18 -24.40 -9.43 2.53
CA GLU A 18 -25.50 -9.41 1.55
C GLU A 18 -25.65 -8.05 0.89
N LYS A 19 -25.53 -6.95 1.64
CA LYS A 19 -25.56 -5.59 1.07
C LYS A 19 -24.40 -5.31 0.13
N SER A 20 -23.18 -5.72 0.48
CA SER A 20 -21.99 -5.55 -0.39
C SER A 20 -22.07 -6.42 -1.64
N GLN A 21 -22.56 -7.67 -1.52
CA GLN A 21 -22.76 -8.56 -2.65
C GLN A 21 -23.82 -8.03 -3.62
N PHE A 22 -24.92 -7.48 -3.09
CA PHE A 22 -25.97 -6.85 -3.87
C PHE A 22 -25.44 -5.64 -4.66
N MET A 23 -24.68 -4.75 -4.03
CA MET A 23 -24.09 -3.58 -4.70
C MET A 23 -23.09 -3.96 -5.81
N ILE A 24 -22.31 -5.03 -5.64
CA ILE A 24 -21.34 -5.49 -6.65
C ILE A 24 -22.07 -6.11 -7.85
N ASN A 25 -23.12 -6.87 -7.60
CA ASN A 25 -23.92 -7.52 -8.65
C ASN A 25 -24.64 -6.48 -9.52
N ASP A 26 -25.11 -5.39 -8.93
CA ASP A 26 -25.86 -4.33 -9.62
C ASP A 26 -24.95 -3.42 -10.49
N MET A 27 -23.64 -3.33 -10.15
CA MET A 27 -22.67 -2.50 -10.89
C MET A 27 -22.06 -3.15 -12.14
N ASN A 28 -22.51 -4.33 -12.57
CA ASN A 28 -22.03 -5.04 -13.75
C ASN A 28 -20.49 -5.06 -13.90
N CYS A 29 -19.79 -5.57 -12.87
CA CYS A 29 -18.33 -5.62 -12.80
C CYS A 29 -17.72 -6.41 -13.98
N LYS A 30 -16.88 -5.77 -14.78
CA LYS A 30 -16.17 -6.40 -15.92
C LYS A 30 -15.03 -7.34 -15.46
N CYS A 31 -14.49 -7.17 -14.27
CA CYS A 31 -13.42 -8.00 -13.72
C CYS A 31 -13.39 -7.91 -12.19
N CYS A 32 -12.70 -8.85 -11.54
CA CYS A 32 -12.49 -8.82 -10.11
C CYS A 32 -11.70 -7.54 -9.70
N PRO A 33 -12.22 -6.69 -8.80
CA PRO A 33 -11.54 -5.47 -8.38
C PRO A 33 -10.16 -5.71 -7.76
N VAL A 34 -10.01 -6.81 -6.99
CA VAL A 34 -8.71 -7.19 -6.39
C VAL A 34 -7.71 -7.55 -7.48
N PHE A 35 -8.10 -8.36 -8.47
CA PHE A 35 -7.25 -8.71 -9.58
C PHE A 35 -6.83 -7.48 -10.39
N ASN A 36 -7.76 -6.56 -10.66
CA ASN A 36 -7.45 -5.32 -11.35
C ASN A 36 -6.42 -4.47 -10.58
N THR A 37 -6.58 -4.33 -9.28
CA THR A 37 -5.59 -3.62 -8.44
C THR A 37 -4.24 -4.31 -8.46
N LEU A 38 -4.19 -5.64 -8.32
CA LEU A 38 -2.94 -6.41 -8.38
C LEU A 38 -2.23 -6.29 -9.73
N SER A 39 -2.96 -6.21 -10.84
CA SER A 39 -2.36 -6.01 -12.17
C SER A 39 -1.59 -4.69 -12.29
N ILE A 40 -2.02 -3.68 -11.55
CA ILE A 40 -1.39 -2.35 -11.52
C ILE A 40 -0.19 -2.33 -10.57
N ILE A 41 -0.37 -2.81 -9.33
CA ILE A 41 0.62 -2.65 -8.25
C ILE A 41 1.45 -3.89 -7.96
N GLY A 42 1.11 -5.07 -8.50
CA GLY A 42 1.71 -6.36 -8.15
C GLY A 42 3.09 -6.63 -8.74
N LYS A 43 3.62 -5.75 -9.58
CA LYS A 43 4.96 -5.93 -10.15
C LYS A 43 6.05 -5.70 -9.11
N LYS A 44 7.15 -6.47 -9.19
CA LYS A 44 8.31 -6.33 -8.29
C LYS A 44 8.75 -4.86 -8.21
N PHE A 45 9.00 -4.36 -7.01
CA PHE A 45 9.40 -2.99 -6.62
C PHE A 45 8.31 -1.91 -6.69
N THR A 46 7.18 -2.12 -7.36
CA THR A 46 6.14 -1.09 -7.50
C THR A 46 5.60 -0.63 -6.13
N LEU A 47 5.24 -1.58 -5.26
CA LEU A 47 4.75 -1.25 -3.90
C LEU A 47 5.84 -0.62 -3.03
N LEU A 48 7.12 -1.00 -3.20
CA LEU A 48 8.23 -0.39 -2.46
C LEU A 48 8.45 1.06 -2.89
N LEU A 49 8.32 1.38 -4.17
CA LEU A 49 8.38 2.76 -4.67
C LEU A 49 7.24 3.60 -4.09
N LEU A 50 6.01 3.10 -4.14
CA LEU A 50 4.85 3.78 -3.57
C LEU A 50 4.99 3.97 -2.05
N ARG A 51 5.50 2.95 -1.32
CA ARG A 51 5.82 3.04 0.11
C ARG A 51 6.78 4.18 0.38
N ASN A 52 7.89 4.26 -0.36
CA ASN A 52 8.91 5.29 -0.18
C ASN A 52 8.37 6.70 -0.48
N MET A 53 7.54 6.85 -1.50
CA MET A 53 6.88 8.11 -1.80
C MET A 53 5.87 8.53 -0.72
N ILE A 54 5.07 7.58 -0.20
CA ILE A 54 4.02 7.85 0.78
C ILE A 54 4.62 8.15 2.17
N PHE A 55 5.49 7.27 2.66
CA PHE A 55 5.98 7.34 4.04
C PHE A 55 7.30 8.08 4.17
N LEU A 56 8.28 7.83 3.29
CA LEU A 56 9.60 8.46 3.33
C LEU A 56 9.66 9.78 2.55
N LYS A 57 8.58 10.18 1.88
CA LYS A 57 8.48 11.41 1.10
C LYS A 57 9.54 11.56 0.01
N GLN A 58 10.10 10.44 -0.45
CA GLN A 58 11.07 10.43 -1.53
C GLN A 58 10.42 10.89 -2.85
N LYS A 59 11.17 11.64 -3.64
CA LYS A 59 10.68 12.25 -4.89
C LYS A 59 11.67 12.10 -6.04
N ARG A 60 12.94 11.78 -5.77
CA ARG A 60 14.01 11.80 -6.78
C ARG A 60 14.46 10.39 -7.13
N PHE A 61 14.88 10.23 -8.39
CA PHE A 61 15.36 8.94 -8.92
C PHE A 61 16.45 8.31 -8.05
N ASN A 62 17.47 9.10 -7.68
CA ASN A 62 18.58 8.59 -6.87
C ASN A 62 18.16 8.24 -5.43
N GLU A 63 17.16 8.89 -4.86
CA GLU A 63 16.62 8.53 -3.55
C GLU A 63 16.02 7.13 -3.57
N PHE A 64 15.23 6.81 -4.61
CA PHE A 64 14.66 5.49 -4.79
C PHE A 64 15.73 4.43 -5.04
N LEU A 65 16.72 4.75 -5.90
CA LEU A 65 17.80 3.83 -6.25
C LEU A 65 18.64 3.44 -5.03
N ASN A 66 18.89 4.40 -4.13
CA ASN A 66 19.70 4.17 -2.94
C ASN A 66 18.95 3.50 -1.78
N SER A 67 17.62 3.58 -1.77
CA SER A 67 16.80 3.11 -0.65
C SER A 67 16.07 1.79 -0.90
N ILE A 68 16.01 1.32 -2.13
CA ILE A 68 15.37 0.05 -2.49
C ILE A 68 16.45 -0.94 -2.89
N GLU A 69 16.66 -1.93 -2.04
CA GLU A 69 17.63 -2.99 -2.31
C GLU A 69 17.31 -3.75 -3.61
N GLU A 70 18.34 -4.24 -4.28
CA GLU A 70 18.28 -5.01 -5.52
C GLU A 70 17.64 -4.30 -6.74
N ILE A 71 17.16 -3.06 -6.61
CA ILE A 71 16.65 -2.33 -7.77
C ILE A 71 17.81 -1.78 -8.59
N ASN A 72 17.79 -1.99 -9.90
CA ASN A 72 18.75 -1.39 -10.80
C ASN A 72 18.12 -0.19 -11.55
N PRO A 73 18.93 0.72 -12.11
CA PRO A 73 18.45 1.93 -12.78
C PRO A 73 17.48 1.66 -13.92
N LYS A 74 17.69 0.57 -14.69
CA LYS A 74 16.81 0.18 -15.80
C LYS A 74 15.42 -0.20 -15.29
N THR A 75 15.36 -1.05 -14.27
CA THR A 75 14.09 -1.47 -13.66
C THR A 75 13.38 -0.31 -13.01
N LEU A 76 14.10 0.55 -12.28
CA LEU A 76 13.53 1.76 -11.67
C LEU A 76 12.89 2.67 -12.73
N SER A 77 13.59 2.94 -13.83
CA SER A 77 13.06 3.75 -14.94
C SER A 77 11.78 3.16 -15.52
N ILE A 78 11.73 1.83 -15.71
CA ILE A 78 10.55 1.13 -16.24
C ILE A 78 9.38 1.28 -15.25
N ARG A 79 9.61 1.03 -13.96
CA ARG A 79 8.55 1.12 -12.93
C ARG A 79 7.99 2.52 -12.77
N LEU A 80 8.85 3.56 -12.80
CA LEU A 80 8.41 4.95 -12.74
C LEU A 80 7.55 5.33 -13.95
N LYS A 81 7.93 4.90 -15.16
CA LYS A 81 7.12 5.11 -16.38
C LYS A 81 5.76 4.39 -16.30
N GLU A 82 5.72 3.17 -15.78
CA GLU A 82 4.47 2.41 -15.60
C GLU A 82 3.56 3.11 -14.59
N LEU A 83 4.10 3.53 -13.42
CA LEU A 83 3.34 4.27 -12.41
C LEU A 83 2.78 5.59 -12.96
N GLU A 84 3.53 6.29 -13.81
CA GLU A 84 3.09 7.50 -14.49
C GLU A 84 1.98 7.20 -15.51
N LYS A 85 2.14 6.16 -16.35
CA LYS A 85 1.13 5.68 -17.30
C LYS A 85 -0.18 5.31 -16.60
N ASP A 86 -0.10 4.64 -15.45
CA ASP A 86 -1.25 4.23 -14.65
C ASP A 86 -1.84 5.39 -13.82
N ARG A 87 -1.27 6.60 -13.96
CA ARG A 87 -1.68 7.83 -13.28
C ARG A 87 -1.63 7.73 -11.75
N LEU A 88 -0.70 6.94 -11.22
CA LEU A 88 -0.43 6.86 -9.78
C LEU A 88 0.56 7.94 -9.33
N ILE A 89 1.45 8.32 -10.24
CA ILE A 89 2.40 9.41 -10.03
C ILE A 89 2.37 10.39 -11.21
N LYS A 90 2.88 11.59 -10.98
CA LYS A 90 3.22 12.58 -12.00
C LYS A 90 4.71 12.89 -11.95
N ARG A 91 5.31 13.13 -13.11
CA ARG A 91 6.70 13.53 -13.27
C ARG A 91 6.75 15.03 -13.53
N GLU A 92 7.58 15.75 -12.78
CA GLU A 92 7.82 17.18 -12.96
C GLU A 92 9.31 17.42 -13.30
N VAL A 93 9.54 18.26 -14.27
CA VAL A 93 10.89 18.65 -14.71
C VAL A 93 11.10 20.13 -14.39
N PHE A 94 12.13 20.41 -13.61
CA PHE A 94 12.53 21.75 -13.25
C PHE A 94 13.73 22.15 -14.12
N ASN A 95 13.58 23.23 -14.89
CA ASN A 95 14.60 23.76 -15.78
C ASN A 95 15.67 24.52 -14.96
N GLU A 96 16.46 23.78 -14.22
CA GLU A 96 17.60 24.24 -13.43
C GLU A 96 18.91 23.72 -14.05
N THR A 97 20.05 24.18 -13.60
CA THR A 97 21.35 23.65 -14.01
C THR A 97 22.05 23.03 -12.79
N PRO A 98 22.15 21.71 -12.69
CA PRO A 98 21.63 20.66 -13.61
C PRO A 98 20.11 20.48 -13.55
N VAL A 99 19.53 19.96 -14.63
CA VAL A 99 18.08 19.66 -14.71
C VAL A 99 17.64 18.76 -13.54
N ARG A 100 16.60 19.19 -12.82
CA ARG A 100 16.02 18.44 -11.69
C ARG A 100 14.70 17.80 -12.09
N ILE A 101 14.56 16.52 -11.82
CA ILE A 101 13.34 15.73 -12.07
C ILE A 101 12.82 15.21 -10.74
N GLU A 102 11.54 15.45 -10.48
CA GLU A 102 10.85 14.95 -9.30
C GLU A 102 9.56 14.21 -9.67
N TYR A 103 9.20 13.24 -8.83
CA TYR A 103 8.02 12.39 -8.96
C TYR A 103 7.10 12.64 -7.76
N TYR A 104 5.81 12.83 -8.03
CA TYR A 104 4.80 13.13 -7.03
C TYR A 104 3.63 12.18 -7.14
N LEU A 105 3.06 11.78 -6.01
CA LEU A 105 1.83 10.99 -5.98
C LEU A 105 0.64 11.83 -6.48
N THR A 106 -0.18 11.23 -7.32
CA THR A 106 -1.52 11.74 -7.62
C THR A 106 -2.50 11.39 -6.49
N GLU A 107 -3.73 11.89 -6.54
CA GLU A 107 -4.77 11.47 -5.59
C GLU A 107 -5.02 9.95 -5.67
N LYS A 108 -5.00 9.37 -6.89
CA LYS A 108 -5.09 7.92 -7.08
C LYS A 108 -3.93 7.17 -6.42
N GLY A 109 -2.71 7.70 -6.53
CA GLY A 109 -1.52 7.13 -5.85
C GLY A 109 -1.61 7.21 -4.34
N LYS A 110 -2.06 8.34 -3.80
CA LYS A 110 -2.27 8.52 -2.34
C LYS A 110 -3.36 7.58 -1.80
N ALA A 111 -4.39 7.26 -2.59
CA ALA A 111 -5.45 6.34 -2.18
C ALA A 111 -4.96 4.91 -1.94
N LEU A 112 -3.74 4.54 -2.35
CA LEU A 112 -3.11 3.25 -2.05
C LEU A 112 -2.51 3.17 -0.63
N GLN A 113 -2.39 4.31 0.08
CA GLN A 113 -1.81 4.33 1.43
C GLN A 113 -2.48 3.36 2.40
N PRO A 114 -3.83 3.28 2.52
CA PRO A 114 -4.48 2.33 3.43
C PRO A 114 -4.16 0.87 3.09
N ILE A 115 -4.01 0.54 1.81
CA ILE A 115 -3.64 -0.82 1.37
C ILE A 115 -2.25 -1.18 1.87
N LEU A 116 -1.26 -0.28 1.69
CA LEU A 116 0.10 -0.48 2.18
C LEU A 116 0.16 -0.61 3.71
N GLU A 117 -0.63 0.19 4.42
CA GLU A 117 -0.75 0.12 5.88
C GLU A 117 -1.30 -1.24 6.32
N GLN A 118 -2.34 -1.75 5.67
CA GLN A 118 -2.92 -3.06 6.00
C GLN A 118 -1.97 -4.21 5.66
N MET A 119 -1.22 -4.14 4.55
CA MET A 119 -0.19 -5.12 4.22
C MET A 119 0.92 -5.16 5.29
N ALA A 120 1.36 -4.00 5.76
CA ALA A 120 2.36 -3.91 6.82
C ALA A 120 1.85 -4.49 8.14
N LEU A 121 0.62 -4.15 8.53
CA LEU A 121 -0.02 -4.68 9.74
C LEU A 121 -0.18 -6.19 9.67
N PHE A 122 -0.58 -6.73 8.52
CA PHE A 122 -0.66 -8.17 8.31
C PHE A 122 0.69 -8.85 8.58
N SER A 123 1.77 -8.35 7.97
CA SER A 123 3.11 -8.94 8.15
C SER A 123 3.60 -8.81 9.60
N MET A 124 3.39 -7.67 10.24
CA MET A 124 3.78 -7.46 11.63
C MET A 124 3.05 -8.41 12.59
N LYS A 125 1.78 -8.72 12.32
CA LYS A 125 0.95 -9.56 13.17
C LYS A 125 1.15 -11.06 12.92
N TYR A 126 1.21 -11.47 11.66
CA TYR A 126 1.18 -12.88 11.28
C TYR A 126 2.53 -13.44 10.82
N CYS A 127 3.49 -12.56 10.50
CA CYS A 127 4.85 -12.89 10.07
C CYS A 127 5.90 -12.19 10.95
N CYS A 128 5.62 -12.02 12.23
CA CYS A 128 6.41 -11.20 13.15
C CYS A 128 7.88 -11.66 13.27
N GLU A 129 8.15 -12.96 13.22
CA GLU A 129 9.51 -13.53 13.27
C GLU A 129 10.36 -13.16 12.05
N GLN A 130 9.71 -12.83 10.91
CA GLN A 130 10.38 -12.40 9.69
C GLN A 130 10.58 -10.88 9.64
N VAL A 131 9.79 -10.14 10.44
CA VAL A 131 9.78 -8.66 10.45
C VAL A 131 10.61 -8.11 11.61
N PHE A 132 10.64 -8.79 12.76
CA PHE A 132 11.31 -8.34 13.97
C PHE A 132 12.35 -9.35 14.42
N GLU A 133 13.51 -8.87 14.90
CA GLU A 133 14.53 -9.73 15.49
C GLU A 133 14.07 -10.36 16.82
N ASN A 134 13.33 -9.59 17.63
CA ASN A 134 12.79 -10.02 18.92
C ASN A 134 11.31 -9.62 19.02
N PRO A 135 10.40 -10.41 18.44
CA PRO A 135 8.98 -10.09 18.45
C PRO A 135 8.37 -10.19 19.85
N ASP A 136 7.69 -9.12 20.28
CA ASP A 136 6.92 -9.07 21.54
C ASP A 136 5.42 -9.14 21.20
N PRO A 137 4.73 -10.27 21.44
CA PRO A 137 3.35 -10.46 21.07
C PRO A 137 2.41 -9.40 21.66
N VAL A 138 2.67 -8.95 22.89
CA VAL A 138 1.83 -7.94 23.57
C VAL A 138 1.95 -6.56 22.90
N LYS A 139 3.13 -6.23 22.38
CA LYS A 139 3.35 -4.99 21.66
C LYS A 139 2.79 -5.06 20.24
N ILE A 140 2.93 -6.22 19.59
CA ILE A 140 2.44 -6.46 18.23
C ILE A 140 0.91 -6.32 18.16
N ASP A 141 0.17 -6.88 19.10
CA ASP A 141 -1.29 -6.76 19.15
C ASP A 141 -1.79 -5.30 19.30
N LYS A 142 -0.95 -4.42 19.82
CA LYS A 142 -1.25 -2.98 19.97
C LYS A 142 -0.88 -2.14 18.76
N ILE A 143 -0.23 -2.73 17.74
CA ILE A 143 0.15 -2.00 16.53
C ILE A 143 -1.10 -1.69 15.70
N THR A 144 -1.29 -0.41 15.41
CA THR A 144 -2.37 0.12 14.58
C THR A 144 -1.79 0.86 13.37
N SER A 145 -2.65 1.17 12.40
CA SER A 145 -2.25 2.01 11.25
C SER A 145 -1.62 3.35 11.68
N LYS A 146 -2.08 3.93 12.80
CA LYS A 146 -1.48 5.16 13.37
C LYS A 146 -0.07 4.92 13.90
N SER A 147 0.15 3.80 14.57
CA SER A 147 1.48 3.41 15.05
C SER A 147 2.44 3.18 13.89
N PHE A 148 2.00 2.47 12.86
CA PHE A 148 2.81 2.19 11.67
C PHE A 148 3.26 3.48 10.97
N ARG A 149 2.40 4.49 10.80
CA ARG A 149 2.77 5.79 10.22
C ARG A 149 3.90 6.46 10.97
N LYS A 150 3.93 6.35 12.30
CA LYS A 150 4.98 6.93 13.14
C LYS A 150 6.34 6.25 12.93
N TYR A 151 6.37 4.93 12.71
CA TYR A 151 7.61 4.20 12.42
C TYR A 151 8.15 4.41 11.00
N SER A 152 7.31 4.76 10.06
CA SER A 152 7.69 4.94 8.65
C SER A 152 8.32 6.31 8.36
N THR A 153 8.40 7.19 9.35
CA THR A 153 8.96 8.56 9.24
C THR A 153 10.31 8.73 9.91
N VAL A 154 10.96 7.64 10.37
CA VAL A 154 12.30 7.65 10.98
C VAL A 154 13.38 7.33 9.96
#